data_eda02bc232dc02eb29d89ebcd14cd8be
#
_entry.id   eda02bc232dc02eb29d89ebcd14cd8be
#
_cell.length_a   1.000
_cell.length_b   1.000
_cell.length_c   1.000
_cell.angle_alpha   90.00
_cell.angle_beta   90.00
_cell.angle_gamma   90.00
#
_symmetry.space_group_name_H-M   'P 1'
#
loop_
_entity.id
_entity.type
_entity.pdbx_description
1 polymer ?
#
loop_
_entity_poly.entity_id
_entity_poly.type
_entity_poly.pdbx_seq_one_letter_code
_entity_poly.pdbx_strand_id
1 'polypeptide(L)'
;MITEQEERNQLLESFLERYYFDSFRNPGPKYEKILELYIKSQCPSNCSYCYLAKHGKELYPYELQNEENILKNLGIIIDWYITNRFKCAISLFSGEIICSGLAFKIFDIMLEKWKDTDYRPSAIMFPENADFIHKKPELMPKVDEYIQKFTDLDIEFTFSLSVDGKYMDENRSRADRPHNFYENVIGFASHHYFAFHPMVSAYNIEKWKDNYDWWNGPEVPSHVGDRMMTLEVRNDDWTDEKITQYLEFLDHVINTEFEKKAFSDKERFARRIVQKENYPNKGYDMIALPNFFNDSNLDNNGIGCSIKNALSIRVGDLAIVPCHRLSYEQFITGKLLTENNKIVGFEGGNWEILSAILSWNRATAHKCSKCEVNKWCMGPCFGSNFESTNEIFITPQSVCNLFRVKIMFLVMKYYDMGLFPYFEKLLSEKHYKDLLKFKNDLEAKFEQDGTILSDRINAAKRDKRPI
;
A
#
# COMPACT_ATOMS: atom_id res chain seq x y z
N MET A 1 -13.03 18.73 -39.60
CA MET A 1 -12.15 19.28 -38.53
C MET A 1 -12.52 18.53 -37.27
N ILE A 2 -11.54 17.90 -36.63
CA ILE A 2 -11.70 17.25 -35.36
C ILE A 2 -11.92 18.35 -34.30
N THR A 3 -12.86 18.21 -33.41
CA THR A 3 -13.06 19.15 -32.30
C THR A 3 -11.94 19.00 -31.28
N GLU A 4 -11.70 20.03 -30.45
CA GLU A 4 -10.71 19.97 -29.36
C GLU A 4 -11.01 18.81 -28.41
N GLN A 5 -12.29 18.54 -28.11
CA GLN A 5 -12.69 17.42 -27.26
C GLN A 5 -12.42 16.06 -27.92
N GLU A 6 -12.66 15.90 -29.19
CA GLU A 6 -12.33 14.67 -29.94
C GLU A 6 -10.81 14.40 -29.93
N GLU A 7 -9.99 15.44 -30.08
CA GLU A 7 -8.55 15.33 -29.99
C GLU A 7 -8.14 14.89 -28.56
N ARG A 8 -8.68 15.48 -27.51
CA ARG A 8 -8.43 15.08 -26.11
C ARG A 8 -8.83 13.63 -25.84
N ASN A 9 -9.96 13.17 -26.38
CA ASN A 9 -10.42 11.80 -26.25
C ASN A 9 -9.42 10.80 -26.87
N GLN A 10 -8.95 11.08 -28.09
CA GLN A 10 -7.97 10.26 -28.79
C GLN A 10 -6.61 10.24 -28.06
N LEU A 11 -6.19 11.37 -27.53
CA LEU A 11 -4.95 11.47 -26.73
C LEU A 11 -5.04 10.65 -25.45
N LEU A 12 -6.16 10.72 -24.71
CA LEU A 12 -6.36 9.90 -23.53
C LEU A 12 -6.35 8.41 -23.86
N GLU A 13 -7.07 7.98 -24.90
CA GLU A 13 -7.11 6.58 -25.32
C GLU A 13 -5.71 6.07 -25.66
N SER A 14 -4.96 6.81 -26.47
CA SER A 14 -3.58 6.48 -26.82
C SER A 14 -2.66 6.41 -25.61
N PHE A 15 -2.87 7.30 -24.64
CA PHE A 15 -2.11 7.32 -23.38
C PHE A 15 -2.42 6.08 -22.54
N LEU A 16 -3.71 5.73 -22.34
CA LEU A 16 -4.13 4.56 -21.58
C LEU A 16 -3.64 3.25 -22.22
N GLU A 17 -3.74 3.15 -23.55
CA GLU A 17 -3.22 2.00 -24.29
C GLU A 17 -1.73 1.80 -24.04
N ARG A 18 -0.94 2.85 -24.17
CA ARG A 18 0.50 2.79 -24.01
C ARG A 18 0.97 2.46 -22.58
N TYR A 19 0.31 3.03 -21.55
CA TYR A 19 0.80 2.92 -20.18
C TYR A 19 0.16 1.77 -19.38
N TYR A 20 -1.05 1.34 -19.76
CA TYR A 20 -1.80 0.35 -18.99
C TYR A 20 -2.30 -0.83 -19.83
N PHE A 21 -3.04 -0.62 -20.93
CA PHE A 21 -3.81 -1.69 -21.56
C PHE A 21 -2.95 -2.78 -22.17
N ASP A 22 -1.84 -2.44 -22.83
CA ASP A 22 -0.88 -3.42 -23.33
C ASP A 22 -0.37 -4.34 -22.21
N SER A 23 -0.02 -3.74 -21.08
CA SER A 23 0.45 -4.49 -19.92
C SER A 23 -0.67 -5.23 -19.18
N PHE A 24 -1.93 -4.79 -19.29
CA PHE A 24 -3.08 -5.49 -18.73
C PHE A 24 -3.43 -6.76 -19.51
N ARG A 25 -3.17 -6.81 -20.80
CA ARG A 25 -3.30 -8.02 -21.61
C ARG A 25 -2.22 -9.06 -21.30
N ASN A 26 -1.02 -8.58 -20.93
CA ASN A 26 0.14 -9.42 -20.61
C ASN A 26 0.76 -8.95 -19.28
N PRO A 27 0.11 -9.19 -18.16
CA PRO A 27 0.43 -8.51 -16.88
C PRO A 27 1.77 -8.94 -16.24
N GLY A 28 2.47 -9.98 -16.75
CA GLY A 28 3.67 -10.49 -16.12
C GLY A 28 3.36 -11.17 -14.77
N PRO A 29 4.20 -10.99 -13.74
CA PRO A 29 3.97 -11.55 -12.42
C PRO A 29 2.65 -11.12 -11.80
N LYS A 30 2.08 -12.00 -10.98
CA LYS A 30 0.86 -11.77 -10.24
C LYS A 30 0.95 -10.47 -9.42
N TYR A 31 -0.11 -9.66 -9.44
CA TYR A 31 -0.19 -8.36 -8.77
C TYR A 31 0.71 -7.24 -9.32
N GLU A 32 1.45 -7.45 -10.39
CA GLU A 32 2.25 -6.38 -10.98
C GLU A 32 1.38 -5.31 -11.66
N LYS A 33 0.31 -5.76 -12.34
CA LYS A 33 -0.64 -4.88 -13.03
C LYS A 33 -2.04 -5.03 -12.45
N ILE A 34 -2.68 -3.91 -12.15
CA ILE A 34 -3.92 -3.87 -11.36
C ILE A 34 -4.93 -2.94 -12.03
N LEU A 35 -6.14 -3.43 -12.23
CA LEU A 35 -7.31 -2.59 -12.44
C LEU A 35 -8.00 -2.38 -11.08
N GLU A 36 -7.90 -1.17 -10.54
CA GLU A 36 -8.55 -0.81 -9.30
C GLU A 36 -9.96 -0.31 -9.57
N LEU A 37 -10.95 -0.97 -8.99
CA LEU A 37 -12.35 -0.60 -9.04
C LEU A 37 -12.73 0.08 -7.72
N TYR A 38 -12.88 1.39 -7.76
CA TYR A 38 -13.25 2.17 -6.59
C TYR A 38 -14.78 2.15 -6.43
N ILE A 39 -15.25 1.29 -5.51
CA ILE A 39 -16.67 0.97 -5.32
C ILE A 39 -17.36 2.07 -4.51
N LYS A 40 -16.87 2.32 -3.29
CA LYS A 40 -17.42 3.32 -2.36
C LYS A 40 -16.34 3.96 -1.51
N SER A 41 -16.48 5.26 -1.22
CA SER A 41 -15.71 5.95 -0.19
C SER A 41 -16.39 5.94 1.18
N GLN A 42 -17.70 5.65 1.22
CA GLN A 42 -18.43 5.57 2.49
C GLN A 42 -17.93 4.40 3.33
N CYS A 43 -17.58 4.70 4.58
CA CYS A 43 -17.19 3.71 5.57
C CYS A 43 -17.81 4.09 6.92
N PRO A 44 -18.43 3.15 7.65
CA PRO A 44 -18.98 3.43 8.98
C PRO A 44 -17.89 3.60 10.04
N SER A 45 -16.65 3.16 9.75
CA SER A 45 -15.51 3.32 10.64
C SER A 45 -14.92 4.72 10.50
N ASN A 46 -14.69 5.38 11.63
CA ASN A 46 -14.08 6.71 11.68
C ASN A 46 -12.64 6.63 12.22
N CYS A 47 -11.78 5.93 11.46
CA CYS A 47 -10.38 5.75 11.86
C CYS A 47 -9.64 7.08 11.90
N SER A 48 -8.90 7.36 12.98
CA SER A 48 -8.23 8.65 13.23
C SER A 48 -7.27 9.10 12.11
N TYR A 49 -6.64 8.15 11.43
CA TYR A 49 -5.67 8.40 10.36
C TYR A 49 -6.25 8.19 8.94
N CYS A 50 -7.53 7.79 8.82
CA CYS A 50 -8.10 7.43 7.53
C CYS A 50 -8.50 8.65 6.71
N TYR A 51 -7.96 8.76 5.51
CA TYR A 51 -8.32 9.83 4.58
C TYR A 51 -9.77 9.73 4.09
N LEU A 52 -10.37 8.53 4.02
CA LEU A 52 -11.79 8.38 3.69
C LEU A 52 -12.70 8.98 4.76
N ALA A 53 -12.31 8.89 6.04
CA ALA A 53 -13.08 9.51 7.11
C ALA A 53 -13.03 11.04 7.03
N LYS A 54 -11.90 11.60 6.56
CA LYS A 54 -11.69 13.06 6.43
C LYS A 54 -12.25 13.62 5.11
N HIS A 55 -12.02 12.94 4.00
CA HIS A 55 -12.23 13.45 2.64
C HIS A 55 -13.12 12.57 1.75
N GLY A 56 -13.75 11.53 2.29
CA GLY A 56 -14.46 10.54 1.48
C GLY A 56 -15.53 11.11 0.55
N LYS A 57 -16.26 12.15 0.98
CA LYS A 57 -17.27 12.83 0.16
C LYS A 57 -16.65 13.65 -0.98
N GLU A 58 -15.49 14.26 -0.73
CA GLU A 58 -14.78 15.07 -1.74
C GLU A 58 -14.09 14.19 -2.78
N LEU A 59 -13.56 13.04 -2.33
CA LEU A 59 -12.90 12.04 -3.18
C LEU A 59 -13.90 11.35 -4.12
N TYR A 60 -15.09 11.03 -3.58
CA TYR A 60 -16.12 10.33 -4.32
C TYR A 60 -17.48 10.77 -3.79
N PRO A 61 -18.19 11.68 -4.47
CA PRO A 61 -19.49 12.19 -4.02
C PRO A 61 -20.48 11.07 -3.72
N TYR A 62 -21.16 11.14 -2.57
CA TYR A 62 -22.00 10.04 -2.08
C TYR A 62 -23.21 9.75 -2.96
N GLU A 63 -23.74 10.77 -3.64
CA GLU A 63 -24.83 10.67 -4.60
C GLU A 63 -24.47 9.80 -5.83
N LEU A 64 -23.18 9.68 -6.17
CA LEU A 64 -22.68 8.84 -7.25
C LEU A 64 -22.47 7.37 -6.82
N GLN A 65 -22.54 7.07 -5.52
CA GLN A 65 -22.31 5.75 -4.94
C GLN A 65 -23.60 4.92 -4.77
N ASN A 66 -24.58 5.16 -5.60
CA ASN A 66 -25.84 4.44 -5.64
C ASN A 66 -25.60 2.97 -6.05
N GLU A 67 -26.19 2.05 -5.32
CA GLU A 67 -25.96 0.61 -5.49
C GLU A 67 -26.37 0.12 -6.88
N GLU A 68 -27.49 0.58 -7.41
CA GLU A 68 -27.98 0.19 -8.74
C GLU A 68 -26.99 0.59 -9.84
N ASN A 69 -26.49 1.84 -9.80
CA ASN A 69 -25.49 2.32 -10.72
C ASN A 69 -24.17 1.57 -10.58
N ILE A 70 -23.72 1.30 -9.36
CA ILE A 70 -22.50 0.52 -9.10
C ILE A 70 -22.61 -0.86 -9.75
N LEU A 71 -23.68 -1.59 -9.50
CA LEU A 71 -23.85 -2.95 -10.03
C LEU A 71 -23.99 -2.95 -11.56
N LYS A 72 -24.76 -2.01 -12.12
CA LYS A 72 -24.86 -1.83 -13.58
C LYS A 72 -23.50 -1.53 -14.20
N ASN A 73 -22.81 -0.53 -13.70
CA ASN A 73 -21.53 -0.09 -14.26
C ASN A 73 -20.43 -1.12 -14.07
N LEU A 74 -20.43 -1.85 -12.94
CA LEU A 74 -19.52 -2.98 -12.73
C LEU A 74 -19.69 -4.02 -13.84
N GLY A 75 -20.94 -4.40 -14.16
CA GLY A 75 -21.21 -5.32 -15.25
C GLY A 75 -20.66 -4.83 -16.59
N ILE A 76 -20.79 -3.53 -16.89
CA ILE A 76 -20.24 -2.90 -18.10
C ILE A 76 -18.70 -2.92 -18.11
N ILE A 77 -18.07 -2.62 -16.96
CA ILE A 77 -16.60 -2.65 -16.84
C ILE A 77 -16.06 -4.08 -17.03
N ILE A 78 -16.73 -5.10 -16.47
CA ILE A 78 -16.28 -6.48 -16.64
C ILE A 78 -16.44 -6.94 -18.09
N ASP A 79 -17.52 -6.59 -18.78
CA ASP A 79 -17.69 -6.86 -20.21
C ASP A 79 -16.58 -6.19 -21.05
N TRP A 80 -16.24 -4.98 -20.70
CA TRP A 80 -15.13 -4.25 -21.33
C TRP A 80 -13.77 -4.90 -21.04
N TYR A 81 -13.55 -5.36 -19.78
CA TYR A 81 -12.35 -6.10 -19.39
C TYR A 81 -12.19 -7.36 -20.25
N ILE A 82 -13.25 -8.15 -20.42
CA ILE A 82 -13.26 -9.37 -21.23
C ILE A 82 -13.03 -9.04 -22.71
N THR A 83 -13.74 -8.04 -23.24
CA THR A 83 -13.63 -7.62 -24.67
C THR A 83 -12.22 -7.17 -25.01
N ASN A 84 -11.52 -6.49 -24.08
CA ASN A 84 -10.13 -6.07 -24.26
C ASN A 84 -9.11 -7.14 -23.95
N ARG A 85 -9.54 -8.36 -23.55
CA ARG A 85 -8.71 -9.51 -23.24
C ARG A 85 -7.72 -9.25 -22.08
N PHE A 86 -8.14 -8.45 -21.10
CA PHE A 86 -7.32 -8.17 -19.93
C PHE A 86 -7.18 -9.41 -19.06
N LYS A 87 -6.06 -9.53 -18.35
CA LYS A 87 -5.72 -10.59 -17.40
C LYS A 87 -5.06 -10.05 -16.13
N CYS A 88 -4.99 -8.72 -15.99
CA CYS A 88 -4.41 -8.09 -14.82
C CYS A 88 -5.23 -8.40 -13.56
N ALA A 89 -4.61 -8.31 -12.39
CA ALA A 89 -5.33 -8.42 -11.13
C ALA A 89 -6.36 -7.29 -10.97
N ILE A 90 -7.42 -7.56 -10.22
CA ILE A 90 -8.44 -6.55 -9.86
C ILE A 90 -8.32 -6.25 -8.38
N SER A 91 -8.35 -4.97 -8.02
CA SER A 91 -8.50 -4.49 -6.65
C SER A 91 -9.90 -3.90 -6.48
N LEU A 92 -10.67 -4.43 -5.53
CA LEU A 92 -11.99 -3.89 -5.17
C LEU A 92 -11.81 -2.91 -4.00
N PHE A 93 -11.44 -1.67 -4.30
CA PHE A 93 -11.23 -0.67 -3.28
C PHE A 93 -12.56 -0.09 -2.79
N SER A 94 -12.78 -0.11 -1.48
CA SER A 94 -14.01 0.37 -0.87
C SER A 94 -13.80 0.81 0.59
N GLY A 95 -14.80 1.50 1.14
CA GLY A 95 -15.06 1.45 2.57
C GLY A 95 -15.55 0.05 2.98
N GLU A 96 -16.53 -0.06 3.85
CA GLU A 96 -17.09 -1.35 4.24
C GLU A 96 -18.30 -1.71 3.35
N ILE A 97 -18.30 -2.89 2.72
CA ILE A 97 -19.39 -3.34 1.83
C ILE A 97 -19.84 -4.80 2.06
N ILE A 98 -19.17 -5.56 2.93
CA ILE A 98 -19.63 -6.92 3.28
C ILE A 98 -20.86 -6.85 4.17
N CYS A 99 -20.83 -6.06 5.24
CA CYS A 99 -21.97 -5.93 6.16
C CYS A 99 -23.23 -5.40 5.49
N SER A 100 -23.09 -4.56 4.47
CA SER A 100 -24.25 -4.10 3.67
C SER A 100 -24.79 -5.16 2.71
N GLY A 101 -24.03 -6.19 2.43
CA GLY A 101 -24.34 -7.23 1.45
C GLY A 101 -23.99 -6.86 0.00
N LEU A 102 -23.51 -5.64 -0.25
CA LEU A 102 -23.17 -5.18 -1.60
C LEU A 102 -22.01 -6.00 -2.19
N ALA A 103 -21.04 -6.41 -1.37
CA ALA A 103 -19.93 -7.25 -1.82
C ALA A 103 -20.40 -8.53 -2.51
N PHE A 104 -21.41 -9.20 -1.96
CA PHE A 104 -21.92 -10.46 -2.53
C PHE A 104 -22.62 -10.26 -3.87
N LYS A 105 -23.33 -9.14 -4.06
CA LYS A 105 -23.94 -8.79 -5.35
C LYS A 105 -22.87 -8.49 -6.40
N ILE A 106 -21.77 -7.85 -6.00
CA ILE A 106 -20.60 -7.63 -6.84
C ILE A 106 -19.97 -8.95 -7.24
N PHE A 107 -19.76 -9.86 -6.29
CA PHE A 107 -19.18 -11.19 -6.54
C PHE A 107 -20.05 -12.03 -7.48
N ASP A 108 -21.38 -11.99 -7.32
CA ASP A 108 -22.31 -12.69 -8.21
C ASP A 108 -22.15 -12.22 -9.67
N ILE A 109 -22.09 -10.91 -9.90
CA ILE A 109 -21.88 -10.35 -11.24
C ILE A 109 -20.52 -10.78 -11.81
N MET A 110 -19.47 -10.72 -10.99
CA MET A 110 -18.12 -11.10 -11.42
C MET A 110 -18.05 -12.58 -11.80
N LEU A 111 -18.57 -13.47 -10.96
CA LEU A 111 -18.59 -14.91 -11.21
C LEU A 111 -19.41 -15.25 -12.45
N GLU A 112 -20.61 -14.67 -12.59
CA GLU A 112 -21.47 -14.91 -13.75
C GLU A 112 -20.80 -14.53 -15.07
N LYS A 113 -20.08 -13.40 -15.10
CA LYS A 113 -19.43 -12.93 -16.33
C LYS A 113 -18.13 -13.67 -16.65
N TRP A 114 -17.44 -14.21 -15.64
CA TRP A 114 -16.16 -14.89 -15.87
C TRP A 114 -16.26 -16.41 -16.01
N LYS A 115 -17.40 -17.03 -15.70
CA LYS A 115 -17.54 -18.49 -15.75
C LYS A 115 -17.20 -19.10 -17.12
N ASP A 116 -17.54 -18.39 -18.21
CA ASP A 116 -17.44 -18.91 -19.58
C ASP A 116 -16.37 -18.20 -20.43
N THR A 117 -15.35 -17.60 -19.80
CA THR A 117 -14.28 -16.89 -20.52
C THR A 117 -12.89 -17.24 -19.99
N ASP A 118 -11.89 -17.17 -20.87
CA ASP A 118 -10.46 -17.29 -20.52
C ASP A 118 -9.84 -15.95 -20.12
N TYR A 119 -10.57 -14.85 -20.30
CA TYR A 119 -10.13 -13.48 -19.96
C TYR A 119 -10.65 -13.08 -18.59
N ARG A 120 -10.04 -13.66 -17.55
CA ARG A 120 -10.34 -13.41 -16.15
C ARG A 120 -9.08 -12.96 -15.40
N PRO A 121 -9.22 -12.25 -14.27
CA PRO A 121 -8.07 -11.81 -13.50
C PRO A 121 -7.36 -13.00 -12.85
N SER A 122 -6.04 -12.91 -12.73
CA SER A 122 -5.27 -13.90 -11.95
C SER A 122 -5.56 -13.81 -10.45
N ALA A 123 -5.99 -12.64 -9.98
CA ALA A 123 -6.29 -12.42 -8.58
C ALA A 123 -7.29 -11.27 -8.39
N ILE A 124 -8.04 -11.35 -7.30
CA ILE A 124 -8.86 -10.27 -6.74
C ILE A 124 -8.30 -9.91 -5.38
N MET A 125 -7.95 -8.62 -5.18
CA MET A 125 -7.57 -8.05 -3.90
C MET A 125 -8.76 -7.29 -3.32
N PHE A 126 -9.12 -7.59 -2.08
CA PHE A 126 -10.27 -7.00 -1.42
C PHE A 126 -9.86 -6.43 -0.05
N PRO A 127 -9.51 -5.13 0.03
CA PRO A 127 -9.30 -4.44 1.29
C PRO A 127 -10.59 -4.38 2.10
N GLU A 128 -10.56 -4.82 3.36
CA GLU A 128 -11.74 -4.93 4.23
C GLU A 128 -11.36 -4.60 5.68
N ASN A 129 -12.32 -4.05 6.43
CA ASN A 129 -12.08 -3.63 7.80
C ASN A 129 -12.32 -4.71 8.87
N ALA A 130 -12.73 -5.91 8.47
CA ALA A 130 -13.07 -7.05 9.33
C ALA A 130 -14.30 -6.86 10.25
N ASP A 131 -15.11 -5.82 10.04
CA ASP A 131 -16.30 -5.57 10.89
C ASP A 131 -17.35 -6.68 10.77
N PHE A 132 -17.44 -7.36 9.62
CA PHE A 132 -18.39 -8.46 9.42
C PHE A 132 -18.13 -9.63 10.39
N ILE A 133 -16.88 -9.85 10.82
CA ILE A 133 -16.51 -10.97 11.72
C ILE A 133 -17.20 -10.85 13.09
N HIS A 134 -17.49 -9.63 13.55
CA HIS A 134 -18.16 -9.42 14.81
C HIS A 134 -19.57 -8.81 14.69
N LYS A 135 -19.80 -7.96 13.70
CA LYS A 135 -21.12 -7.32 13.51
C LYS A 135 -22.12 -8.24 12.81
N LYS A 136 -21.62 -9.13 11.94
CA LYS A 136 -22.44 -10.07 11.15
C LYS A 136 -21.72 -11.41 10.95
N PRO A 137 -21.40 -12.13 12.05
CA PRO A 137 -20.65 -13.39 11.97
C PRO A 137 -21.35 -14.47 11.12
N GLU A 138 -22.66 -14.37 10.95
CA GLU A 138 -23.44 -15.23 10.06
C GLU A 138 -23.04 -15.10 8.58
N LEU A 139 -22.31 -14.05 8.20
CA LEU A 139 -21.81 -13.87 6.84
C LEU A 139 -20.47 -14.61 6.58
N MET A 140 -19.77 -15.07 7.62
CA MET A 140 -18.50 -15.77 7.46
C MET A 140 -18.58 -16.99 6.54
N PRO A 141 -19.56 -17.92 6.72
CA PRO A 141 -19.71 -19.06 5.81
C PRO A 141 -19.99 -18.65 4.37
N LYS A 142 -20.68 -17.53 4.17
CA LYS A 142 -20.93 -16.99 2.84
C LYS A 142 -19.67 -16.42 2.20
N VAL A 143 -18.82 -15.76 2.97
CA VAL A 143 -17.49 -15.31 2.50
C VAL A 143 -16.67 -16.51 2.05
N ASP A 144 -16.63 -17.58 2.85
CA ASP A 144 -15.92 -18.82 2.52
C ASP A 144 -16.43 -19.45 1.19
N GLU A 145 -17.74 -19.48 1.01
CA GLU A 145 -18.37 -19.96 -0.22
C GLU A 145 -17.89 -19.17 -1.45
N TYR A 146 -17.80 -17.83 -1.36
CA TYR A 146 -17.32 -17.01 -2.49
C TYR A 146 -15.82 -17.16 -2.75
N ILE A 147 -15.01 -17.29 -1.72
CA ILE A 147 -13.57 -17.60 -1.88
C ILE A 147 -13.44 -18.91 -2.68
N GLN A 148 -14.20 -19.93 -2.32
CA GLN A 148 -14.16 -21.21 -3.04
C GLN A 148 -14.62 -21.07 -4.49
N LYS A 149 -15.74 -20.37 -4.75
CA LYS A 149 -16.23 -20.12 -6.12
C LYS A 149 -15.21 -19.42 -7.01
N PHE A 150 -14.47 -18.45 -6.48
CA PHE A 150 -13.39 -17.79 -7.23
C PHE A 150 -12.21 -18.74 -7.45
N THR A 151 -11.86 -19.54 -6.45
CA THR A 151 -10.82 -20.58 -6.57
C THR A 151 -11.16 -21.61 -7.64
N ASP A 152 -12.42 -22.03 -7.73
CA ASP A 152 -12.92 -22.97 -8.75
C ASP A 152 -12.79 -22.40 -10.19
N LEU A 153 -12.72 -21.07 -10.32
CA LEU A 153 -12.42 -20.38 -11.58
C LEU A 153 -10.91 -20.08 -11.78
N ASP A 154 -10.05 -20.62 -10.95
CA ASP A 154 -8.61 -20.33 -10.95
C ASP A 154 -8.28 -18.84 -10.71
N ILE A 155 -9.12 -18.17 -9.93
CA ILE A 155 -8.92 -16.78 -9.50
C ILE A 155 -8.53 -16.78 -8.03
N GLU A 156 -7.33 -16.28 -7.72
CA GLU A 156 -6.93 -16.10 -6.32
C GLU A 156 -7.73 -14.96 -5.68
N PHE A 157 -8.41 -15.25 -4.59
CA PHE A 157 -9.13 -14.21 -3.83
C PHE A 157 -8.39 -13.91 -2.53
N THR A 158 -7.86 -12.68 -2.41
CA THR A 158 -7.07 -12.26 -1.26
C THR A 158 -7.75 -11.13 -0.52
N PHE A 159 -8.13 -11.38 0.73
CA PHE A 159 -8.51 -10.31 1.64
C PHE A 159 -7.29 -9.59 2.19
N SER A 160 -7.43 -8.27 2.32
CA SER A 160 -6.49 -7.39 2.99
C SER A 160 -7.20 -6.78 4.20
N LEU A 161 -7.08 -7.45 5.36
CA LEU A 161 -7.82 -7.05 6.55
C LEU A 161 -7.16 -5.86 7.24
N SER A 162 -7.92 -4.80 7.38
CA SER A 162 -7.52 -3.59 8.08
C SER A 162 -7.62 -3.76 9.60
N VAL A 163 -6.79 -4.61 10.18
CA VAL A 163 -6.72 -4.90 11.61
C VAL A 163 -5.36 -4.44 12.15
N ASP A 164 -5.36 -3.48 13.06
CA ASP A 164 -4.11 -2.95 13.62
C ASP A 164 -3.56 -3.86 14.73
N GLY A 165 -4.41 -4.43 15.56
CA GLY A 165 -4.07 -5.35 16.64
C GLY A 165 -4.67 -4.97 17.99
N LYS A 166 -4.50 -5.85 18.96
CA LYS A 166 -5.17 -5.85 20.26
C LYS A 166 -5.06 -4.52 21.04
N TYR A 167 -3.94 -3.85 20.93
CA TYR A 167 -3.66 -2.63 21.70
C TYR A 167 -4.01 -1.33 20.96
N MET A 168 -4.55 -1.42 19.72
CA MET A 168 -4.69 -0.27 18.83
C MET A 168 -6.09 -0.03 18.30
N ASP A 169 -7.10 -0.65 18.90
CA ASP A 169 -8.50 -0.60 18.46
C ASP A 169 -9.13 0.78 18.46
N GLU A 170 -8.76 1.62 19.42
CA GLU A 170 -9.28 2.97 19.53
C GLU A 170 -8.99 3.84 18.29
N ASN A 171 -7.89 3.55 17.56
CA ASN A 171 -7.56 4.27 16.33
C ASN A 171 -8.51 3.95 15.18
N ARG A 172 -9.24 2.83 15.26
CA ARG A 172 -10.22 2.41 14.26
C ARG A 172 -11.67 2.61 14.69
N SER A 173 -11.91 3.39 15.75
CA SER A 173 -13.27 3.66 16.27
C SER A 173 -14.11 2.41 16.54
N ARG A 174 -13.50 1.41 17.14
CA ARG A 174 -14.14 0.12 17.42
C ARG A 174 -14.34 -0.11 18.91
N ALA A 175 -14.83 0.87 19.60
CA ALA A 175 -15.09 0.82 21.04
C ALA A 175 -16.14 -0.23 21.45
N ASP A 176 -16.95 -0.69 20.50
CA ASP A 176 -18.02 -1.68 20.67
C ASP A 176 -17.61 -3.12 20.37
N ARG A 177 -16.31 -3.37 20.22
CA ARG A 177 -15.83 -4.73 19.92
C ARG A 177 -16.04 -5.68 21.09
N PRO A 178 -16.52 -6.90 20.82
CA PRO A 178 -16.59 -7.93 21.83
C PRO A 178 -15.19 -8.39 22.25
N HIS A 179 -15.05 -8.88 23.46
CA HIS A 179 -13.78 -9.35 24.02
C HIS A 179 -13.05 -10.38 23.14
N ASN A 180 -13.82 -11.22 22.42
CA ASN A 180 -13.30 -12.28 21.56
C ASN A 180 -13.11 -11.84 20.09
N PHE A 181 -13.13 -10.54 19.78
CA PHE A 181 -12.96 -10.08 18.40
C PHE A 181 -11.67 -10.61 17.75
N TYR A 182 -10.55 -10.47 18.44
CA TYR A 182 -9.27 -10.93 17.89
C TYR A 182 -9.16 -12.45 17.79
N GLU A 183 -9.74 -13.19 18.72
CA GLU A 183 -9.87 -14.65 18.61
C GLU A 183 -10.62 -15.04 17.34
N ASN A 184 -11.75 -14.38 17.07
CA ASN A 184 -12.56 -14.63 15.87
C ASN A 184 -11.80 -14.26 14.59
N VAL A 185 -11.13 -13.11 14.56
CA VAL A 185 -10.31 -12.67 13.40
C VAL A 185 -9.17 -13.66 13.14
N ILE A 186 -8.45 -14.07 14.17
CA ILE A 186 -7.34 -15.02 14.04
C ILE A 186 -7.87 -16.40 13.64
N GLY A 187 -8.98 -16.85 14.25
CA GLY A 187 -9.64 -18.10 13.91
C GLY A 187 -10.04 -18.13 12.42
N PHE A 188 -10.70 -17.09 11.95
CA PHE A 188 -11.08 -16.95 10.54
C PHE A 188 -9.87 -16.93 9.61
N ALA A 189 -8.86 -16.12 9.93
CA ALA A 189 -7.63 -16.03 9.16
C ALA A 189 -6.77 -17.30 9.16
N SER A 190 -6.96 -18.19 10.15
CA SER A 190 -6.24 -19.46 10.20
C SER A 190 -6.68 -20.46 9.13
N HIS A 191 -7.91 -20.31 8.64
CA HIS A 191 -8.48 -21.18 7.61
C HIS A 191 -8.30 -20.64 6.18
N HIS A 192 -8.00 -19.35 6.05
CA HIS A 192 -7.88 -18.67 4.76
C HIS A 192 -6.61 -17.85 4.65
N TYR A 193 -6.19 -17.58 3.42
CA TYR A 193 -5.07 -16.67 3.20
C TYR A 193 -5.54 -15.22 3.23
N PHE A 194 -5.30 -14.52 4.34
CA PHE A 194 -5.53 -13.09 4.50
C PHE A 194 -4.23 -12.37 4.77
N ALA A 195 -4.08 -11.17 4.20
CA ALA A 195 -3.06 -10.22 4.62
C ALA A 195 -3.65 -9.27 5.66
N PHE A 196 -2.87 -8.89 6.67
CA PHE A 196 -3.23 -7.87 7.63
C PHE A 196 -2.48 -6.57 7.33
N HIS A 197 -3.19 -5.45 7.38
CA HIS A 197 -2.62 -4.12 7.15
C HIS A 197 -2.73 -3.24 8.39
N PRO A 198 -1.93 -3.50 9.43
CA PRO A 198 -1.83 -2.58 10.54
C PRO A 198 -1.10 -1.30 10.13
N MET A 199 -1.67 -0.15 10.51
CA MET A 199 -1.14 1.17 10.13
C MET A 199 -0.30 1.77 11.25
N VAL A 200 0.96 2.08 10.95
CA VAL A 200 1.83 2.84 11.85
C VAL A 200 1.59 4.33 11.65
N SER A 201 1.11 5.01 12.65
CA SER A 201 0.80 6.44 12.60
C SER A 201 1.36 7.20 13.81
N ALA A 202 1.45 8.50 13.68
CA ALA A 202 1.82 9.36 14.81
C ALA A 202 0.86 9.25 16.00
N TYR A 203 -0.40 8.83 15.75
CA TYR A 203 -1.42 8.67 16.79
C TYR A 203 -1.28 7.40 17.63
N ASN A 204 -0.63 6.36 17.07
CA ASN A 204 -0.59 5.04 17.71
C ASN A 204 0.83 4.52 17.98
N ILE A 205 1.85 5.28 17.64
CA ILE A 205 3.24 4.82 17.68
C ILE A 205 3.69 4.37 19.08
N GLU A 206 3.19 4.97 20.13
CA GLU A 206 3.53 4.62 21.52
C GLU A 206 3.08 3.20 21.93
N LYS A 207 2.06 2.64 21.25
CA LYS A 207 1.49 1.33 21.52
C LYS A 207 2.07 0.22 20.63
N TRP A 208 2.91 0.60 19.68
CA TRP A 208 3.36 -0.34 18.66
C TRP A 208 4.28 -1.42 19.18
N LYS A 209 5.06 -1.18 20.23
CA LYS A 209 5.91 -2.23 20.84
C LYS A 209 5.05 -3.38 21.36
N ASP A 210 4.08 -3.06 22.21
CA ASP A 210 3.16 -4.06 22.80
C ASP A 210 2.34 -4.76 21.74
N ASN A 211 1.89 -4.01 20.73
CA ASN A 211 1.11 -4.53 19.63
C ASN A 211 1.92 -5.48 18.72
N TYR A 212 3.18 -5.14 18.45
CA TYR A 212 4.10 -5.97 17.70
C TYR A 212 4.42 -7.28 18.45
N ASP A 213 4.63 -7.20 19.77
CA ASP A 213 4.86 -8.36 20.60
C ASP A 213 3.65 -9.28 20.69
N TRP A 214 2.44 -8.71 20.68
CA TRP A 214 1.22 -9.51 20.58
C TRP A 214 1.11 -10.25 19.23
N TRP A 215 1.35 -9.57 18.09
CA TRP A 215 1.35 -10.21 16.77
C TRP A 215 2.38 -11.35 16.66
N ASN A 216 3.46 -11.29 17.41
CA ASN A 216 4.51 -12.31 17.45
C ASN A 216 4.44 -13.23 18.70
N GLY A 217 3.42 -13.04 19.52
CA GLY A 217 3.19 -13.78 20.76
C GLY A 217 2.42 -15.09 20.56
N PRO A 218 2.21 -15.83 21.66
CA PRO A 218 1.56 -17.14 21.60
C PRO A 218 0.06 -17.07 21.24
N GLU A 219 -0.58 -15.93 21.40
CA GLU A 219 -2.00 -15.74 21.07
C GLU A 219 -2.24 -15.74 19.54
N VAL A 220 -1.21 -15.42 18.74
CA VAL A 220 -1.30 -15.35 17.29
C VAL A 220 -0.45 -16.45 16.66
N PRO A 221 -1.07 -17.45 16.00
CA PRO A 221 -0.32 -18.48 15.30
C PRO A 221 0.68 -17.89 14.31
N SER A 222 1.89 -18.44 14.25
CA SER A 222 2.96 -17.86 13.43
C SER A 222 2.58 -17.70 11.96
N HIS A 223 1.85 -18.66 11.38
CA HIS A 223 1.39 -18.61 10.01
C HIS A 223 0.34 -17.50 9.75
N VAL A 224 -0.33 -16.99 10.79
CA VAL A 224 -1.25 -15.84 10.74
C VAL A 224 -0.46 -14.54 10.90
N GLY A 225 0.32 -14.44 11.96
CA GLY A 225 1.17 -13.27 12.22
C GLY A 225 2.18 -13.01 11.09
N ASP A 226 2.61 -14.03 10.34
CA ASP A 226 3.51 -13.93 9.18
C ASP A 226 2.93 -13.11 8.01
N ARG A 227 1.63 -12.85 8.03
CA ARG A 227 0.91 -12.14 6.98
C ARG A 227 0.69 -10.66 7.28
N MET A 228 1.30 -10.15 8.34
CA MET A 228 1.22 -8.75 8.71
C MET A 228 2.07 -7.89 7.75
N MET A 229 1.43 -6.93 7.09
CA MET A 229 2.06 -5.92 6.22
C MET A 229 1.87 -4.55 6.84
N THR A 230 2.88 -4.04 7.51
CA THR A 230 2.82 -2.72 8.14
C THR A 230 3.11 -1.59 7.15
N LEU A 231 2.32 -0.54 7.22
CA LEU A 231 2.49 0.66 6.41
C LEU A 231 2.52 1.90 7.29
N GLU A 232 3.46 2.79 7.03
CA GLU A 232 3.49 4.09 7.70
C GLU A 232 2.46 5.05 7.08
N VAL A 233 1.70 5.71 7.95
CA VAL A 233 0.79 6.79 7.54
C VAL A 233 1.62 8.01 7.14
N ARG A 234 1.43 8.48 5.91
CA ARG A 234 2.23 9.54 5.29
C ARG A 234 1.49 10.88 5.33
N ASN A 235 1.18 11.33 6.53
CA ASN A 235 0.56 12.64 6.77
C ASN A 235 1.52 13.55 7.55
N ASP A 236 1.14 14.79 7.81
CA ASP A 236 1.95 15.80 8.47
C ASP A 236 1.92 15.75 10.01
N ASP A 237 1.32 14.73 10.60
CA ASP A 237 1.19 14.59 12.07
C ASP A 237 2.49 14.09 12.77
N TRP A 238 3.54 13.76 12.03
CA TRP A 238 4.80 13.26 12.56
C TRP A 238 5.63 14.37 13.18
N THR A 239 5.53 14.55 14.50
CA THR A 239 6.42 15.41 15.26
C THR A 239 7.76 14.73 15.50
N ASP A 240 8.76 15.52 15.93
CA ASP A 240 10.07 15.00 16.29
C ASP A 240 10.00 13.95 17.41
N GLU A 241 9.15 14.15 18.40
CA GLU A 241 8.92 13.18 19.47
C GLU A 241 8.36 11.87 18.94
N LYS A 242 7.35 11.92 18.06
CA LYS A 242 6.75 10.74 17.44
C LYS A 242 7.71 9.99 16.51
N ILE A 243 8.59 10.71 15.82
CA ILE A 243 9.67 10.10 15.04
C ILE A 243 10.66 9.39 15.97
N THR A 244 10.97 9.96 17.14
CA THR A 244 11.84 9.28 18.13
C THR A 244 11.21 7.98 18.61
N GLN A 245 9.94 8.01 19.02
CA GLN A 245 9.18 6.79 19.39
C GLN A 245 9.16 5.76 18.25
N TYR A 246 9.05 6.21 17.01
CA TYR A 246 9.13 5.33 15.86
C TYR A 246 10.49 4.65 15.69
N LEU A 247 11.60 5.36 15.91
CA LEU A 247 12.92 4.74 15.90
C LEU A 247 13.11 3.72 17.03
N GLU A 248 12.61 4.02 18.22
CA GLU A 248 12.62 3.06 19.35
C GLU A 248 11.80 1.82 19.03
N PHE A 249 10.69 1.99 18.34
CA PHE A 249 9.89 0.87 17.85
C PHE A 249 10.65 0.05 16.80
N LEU A 250 11.30 0.68 15.82
CA LEU A 250 12.12 -0.03 14.82
C LEU A 250 13.27 -0.79 15.48
N ASP A 251 13.92 -0.22 16.50
CA ASP A 251 14.95 -0.88 17.27
C ASP A 251 14.40 -2.16 17.94
N HIS A 252 13.24 -2.04 18.57
CA HIS A 252 12.55 -3.19 19.17
C HIS A 252 12.23 -4.28 18.13
N VAL A 253 11.70 -3.91 16.96
CA VAL A 253 11.42 -4.86 15.87
C VAL A 253 12.70 -5.57 15.43
N ILE A 254 13.78 -4.82 15.17
CA ILE A 254 15.05 -5.39 14.72
C ILE A 254 15.60 -6.39 15.75
N ASN A 255 15.64 -6.01 17.02
CA ASN A 255 16.16 -6.85 18.09
C ASN A 255 15.28 -8.10 18.27
N THR A 256 13.96 -7.94 18.28
CA THR A 256 13.02 -9.07 18.39
C THR A 256 13.16 -10.06 17.22
N GLU A 257 13.26 -9.55 16.00
CA GLU A 257 13.41 -10.40 14.81
C GLU A 257 14.77 -11.09 14.77
N PHE A 258 15.82 -10.42 15.25
CA PHE A 258 17.14 -11.02 15.35
C PHE A 258 17.22 -12.11 16.42
N GLU A 259 16.63 -11.90 17.60
CA GLU A 259 16.71 -12.82 18.74
C GLU A 259 15.74 -14.00 18.64
N LYS A 260 14.46 -13.74 18.37
CA LYS A 260 13.38 -14.75 18.50
C LYS A 260 13.40 -15.84 17.43
N LYS A 261 13.95 -15.61 16.26
CA LYS A 261 13.79 -16.53 15.11
C LYS A 261 14.98 -17.41 14.84
N ALA A 262 15.82 -17.66 15.87
CA ALA A 262 17.07 -18.41 15.71
C ALA A 262 17.96 -17.83 14.58
N PHE A 263 17.87 -16.54 14.37
CA PHE A 263 18.74 -15.79 13.47
C PHE A 263 19.94 -15.23 14.21
N SER A 264 20.45 -15.93 15.21
CA SER A 264 21.79 -15.75 15.74
C SER A 264 22.86 -15.82 14.63
N ASP A 265 22.46 -16.24 13.45
CA ASP A 265 23.24 -16.16 12.21
C ASP A 265 23.01 -14.82 11.52
N LYS A 266 23.98 -13.93 11.68
CA LYS A 266 24.01 -12.59 11.05
C LYS A 266 23.88 -12.67 9.54
N GLU A 267 24.40 -13.70 8.89
CA GLU A 267 24.31 -13.89 7.45
C GLU A 267 22.86 -14.10 7.03
N ARG A 268 22.13 -14.95 7.73
CA ARG A 268 20.73 -15.22 7.45
C ARG A 268 19.85 -13.98 7.67
N PHE A 269 20.12 -13.22 8.72
CA PHE A 269 19.42 -11.96 8.97
C PHE A 269 19.75 -10.92 7.90
N ALA A 270 21.03 -10.75 7.55
CA ALA A 270 21.45 -9.86 6.47
C ALA A 270 20.79 -10.24 5.13
N ARG A 271 20.72 -11.53 4.80
CA ARG A 271 20.03 -12.04 3.60
C ARG A 271 18.56 -11.63 3.58
N ARG A 272 17.87 -11.69 4.72
CA ARG A 272 16.48 -11.27 4.82
C ARG A 272 16.28 -9.77 4.60
N ILE A 273 17.17 -8.94 5.15
CA ILE A 273 17.12 -7.48 4.98
C ILE A 273 17.30 -7.10 3.51
N VAL A 274 18.17 -7.85 2.80
CA VAL A 274 18.61 -7.55 1.44
C VAL A 274 17.78 -8.24 0.36
N GLN A 275 17.46 -9.50 0.56
CA GLN A 275 16.77 -10.32 -0.42
C GLN A 275 15.32 -10.45 0.02
N LYS A 276 14.42 -9.72 -0.60
CA LYS A 276 12.96 -9.87 -0.43
C LYS A 276 12.44 -11.28 -0.77
N GLU A 277 13.34 -12.26 -0.94
CA GLU A 277 12.99 -13.58 -1.41
C GLU A 277 12.19 -14.37 -0.38
N ASN A 278 10.95 -14.69 -0.75
CA ASN A 278 10.12 -15.79 -0.23
C ASN A 278 9.75 -15.76 1.25
N TYR A 279 9.64 -14.59 1.87
CA TYR A 279 9.12 -14.53 3.24
C TYR A 279 7.77 -13.85 3.30
N PRO A 280 6.84 -14.47 4.03
CA PRO A 280 5.62 -13.79 4.41
C PRO A 280 5.96 -12.48 5.17
N ASN A 281 5.18 -11.48 4.95
CA ASN A 281 5.45 -10.05 5.12
C ASN A 281 5.56 -9.52 6.56
N LYS A 282 6.05 -10.28 7.51
CA LYS A 282 6.14 -9.90 8.92
C LYS A 282 7.03 -8.69 9.18
N GLY A 283 6.48 -7.51 9.31
CA GLY A 283 7.23 -6.36 9.83
C GLY A 283 8.54 -6.03 9.12
N TYR A 284 9.01 -6.91 8.22
CA TYR A 284 10.26 -6.77 7.48
C TYR A 284 10.23 -5.61 6.52
N ASP A 285 9.07 -5.27 5.97
CA ASP A 285 8.95 -4.09 5.11
C ASP A 285 9.32 -2.81 5.85
N MET A 286 9.14 -2.79 7.18
CA MET A 286 9.53 -1.65 8.00
C MET A 286 11.04 -1.56 8.22
N ILE A 287 11.72 -2.69 8.37
CA ILE A 287 13.16 -2.78 8.65
C ILE A 287 13.99 -3.09 7.41
N ALA A 288 13.38 -3.54 6.31
CA ALA A 288 14.08 -3.69 5.05
C ALA A 288 14.52 -2.31 4.52
N LEU A 289 15.64 -2.28 3.82
CA LEU A 289 16.08 -1.11 3.07
C LEU A 289 15.46 -1.21 1.67
N PRO A 290 14.28 -0.64 1.43
CA PRO A 290 13.36 -1.08 0.37
C PRO A 290 13.89 -0.90 -1.04
N ASN A 291 14.80 0.03 -1.27
CA ASN A 291 15.29 0.37 -2.61
C ASN A 291 16.79 0.11 -2.80
N PHE A 292 17.45 -0.51 -1.81
CA PHE A 292 18.89 -0.73 -1.91
C PHE A 292 19.28 -1.70 -3.01
N PHE A 293 18.35 -2.57 -3.42
CA PHE A 293 18.73 -3.82 -4.07
C PHE A 293 17.95 -4.11 -5.34
N ASN A 294 17.20 -3.14 -5.81
CA ASN A 294 16.41 -3.32 -7.02
C ASN A 294 16.74 -2.21 -8.02
N ASP A 295 17.62 -2.50 -8.99
CA ASP A 295 17.94 -1.58 -10.08
C ASP A 295 16.68 -1.16 -10.85
N SER A 296 15.66 -2.02 -10.92
CA SER A 296 14.37 -1.69 -11.53
C SER A 296 13.60 -0.58 -10.80
N ASN A 297 13.82 -0.39 -9.50
CA ASN A 297 13.22 0.73 -8.76
C ASN A 297 13.89 2.08 -9.05
N LEU A 298 15.15 2.09 -9.47
CA LEU A 298 15.82 3.29 -9.98
C LEU A 298 15.30 3.63 -11.39
N ASP A 299 15.06 2.63 -12.23
CA ASP A 299 14.47 2.78 -13.56
C ASP A 299 13.01 3.24 -13.50
N ASN A 300 12.30 2.95 -12.41
CA ASN A 300 10.93 3.39 -12.16
C ASN A 300 10.80 4.81 -11.59
N ASN A 301 11.78 5.67 -11.79
CA ASN A 301 11.78 7.07 -11.35
C ASN A 301 11.56 7.28 -9.83
N GLY A 302 11.60 6.22 -9.03
CA GLY A 302 11.51 6.29 -7.58
C GLY A 302 10.13 6.62 -7.00
N ILE A 303 9.07 6.33 -7.74
CA ILE A 303 7.71 6.40 -7.23
C ILE A 303 7.41 5.10 -6.49
N GLY A 304 7.34 5.16 -5.17
CA GLY A 304 7.06 4.01 -4.32
C GLY A 304 5.57 3.69 -4.14
N CYS A 305 4.73 3.97 -5.14
CA CYS A 305 3.31 3.63 -5.10
C CYS A 305 2.86 2.90 -6.38
N SER A 306 1.74 2.21 -6.29
CA SER A 306 1.18 1.38 -7.37
C SER A 306 0.64 2.17 -8.57
N ILE A 307 0.59 3.50 -8.51
CA ILE A 307 -0.03 4.35 -9.55
C ILE A 307 0.53 4.11 -10.97
N LYS A 308 1.78 3.66 -11.08
CA LYS A 308 2.37 3.26 -12.37
C LYS A 308 1.85 1.94 -12.92
N ASN A 309 1.35 1.12 -12.04
CA ASN A 309 0.94 -0.25 -12.34
C ASN A 309 -0.56 -0.47 -12.16
N ALA A 310 -1.26 0.52 -11.62
CA ALA A 310 -2.69 0.47 -11.35
C ALA A 310 -3.43 1.61 -12.05
N LEU A 311 -4.53 1.27 -12.72
CA LEU A 311 -5.50 2.23 -13.23
C LEU A 311 -6.74 2.17 -12.35
N SER A 312 -7.20 3.31 -11.85
CA SER A 312 -8.34 3.38 -10.94
C SER A 312 -9.59 3.91 -11.66
N ILE A 313 -10.72 3.22 -11.48
CA ILE A 313 -12.02 3.61 -12.02
C ILE A 313 -13.02 3.74 -10.87
N ARG A 314 -13.63 4.91 -10.69
CA ARG A 314 -14.82 5.07 -9.84
C ARG A 314 -16.01 4.38 -10.52
N VAL A 315 -16.54 3.34 -9.89
CA VAL A 315 -17.54 2.49 -10.55
C VAL A 315 -18.88 3.18 -10.72
N GLY A 316 -19.30 4.04 -9.79
CA GLY A 316 -20.63 4.66 -9.82
C GLY A 316 -20.83 5.66 -10.97
N ASP A 317 -19.78 6.32 -11.44
CA ASP A 317 -19.83 7.33 -12.49
C ASP A 317 -18.85 7.09 -13.66
N LEU A 318 -18.16 5.94 -13.64
CA LEU A 318 -17.20 5.52 -14.66
C LEU A 318 -16.01 6.49 -14.86
N ALA A 319 -15.71 7.32 -13.85
CA ALA A 319 -14.60 8.24 -13.90
C ALA A 319 -13.27 7.51 -13.72
N ILE A 320 -12.30 7.82 -14.58
CA ILE A 320 -10.91 7.36 -14.46
C ILE A 320 -10.16 8.37 -13.60
N VAL A 321 -9.50 7.90 -12.56
CA VAL A 321 -8.76 8.72 -11.60
C VAL A 321 -7.34 8.21 -11.44
N PRO A 322 -6.37 9.06 -11.03
CA PRO A 322 -4.98 8.62 -10.85
C PRO A 322 -4.84 7.49 -9.81
N CYS A 323 -5.58 7.55 -8.72
CA CYS A 323 -5.76 6.50 -7.71
C CYS A 323 -6.94 6.86 -6.80
N HIS A 324 -7.39 5.92 -5.96
CA HIS A 324 -8.49 6.15 -5.02
C HIS A 324 -8.25 7.34 -4.06
N ARG A 325 -7.00 7.71 -3.79
CA ARG A 325 -6.62 8.83 -2.92
C ARG A 325 -6.46 10.16 -3.67
N LEU A 326 -6.44 10.15 -5.00
CA LEU A 326 -6.49 11.32 -5.89
C LEU A 326 -7.75 11.29 -6.76
N SER A 327 -8.87 10.93 -6.16
CA SER A 327 -10.16 10.82 -6.83
C SER A 327 -11.01 12.08 -6.73
N TYR A 328 -10.41 13.23 -6.37
CA TYR A 328 -11.08 14.53 -6.38
C TYR A 328 -11.49 14.95 -7.78
N GLU A 329 -12.54 15.75 -7.88
CA GLU A 329 -13.11 16.20 -9.17
C GLU A 329 -12.07 16.84 -10.10
N GLN A 330 -11.19 17.69 -9.56
CA GLN A 330 -10.13 18.34 -10.32
C GLN A 330 -9.04 17.39 -10.85
N PHE A 331 -9.00 16.13 -10.39
CA PHE A 331 -8.01 15.14 -10.81
C PHE A 331 -8.59 14.02 -11.67
N ILE A 332 -9.86 14.14 -12.06
CA ILE A 332 -10.46 13.18 -12.97
C ILE A 332 -9.69 13.19 -14.29
N THR A 333 -9.04 12.07 -14.57
CA THR A 333 -8.23 11.85 -15.77
C THR A 333 -9.08 11.78 -17.04
N GLY A 334 -10.29 11.21 -16.89
CA GLY A 334 -11.28 11.07 -17.94
C GLY A 334 -12.44 10.20 -17.49
N LYS A 335 -13.32 9.84 -18.43
CA LYS A 335 -14.46 8.94 -18.18
C LYS A 335 -14.58 7.88 -19.27
N LEU A 336 -15.11 6.72 -18.91
CA LEU A 336 -15.54 5.71 -19.85
C LEU A 336 -16.90 6.14 -20.44
N LEU A 337 -16.97 6.26 -21.75
CA LEU A 337 -18.22 6.55 -22.48
C LEU A 337 -18.99 5.26 -22.73
N THR A 338 -20.28 5.28 -22.48
CA THR A 338 -21.13 4.09 -22.66
C THR A 338 -22.29 4.34 -23.58
N GLU A 339 -22.52 3.37 -24.49
CA GLU A 339 -23.73 3.28 -25.32
C GLU A 339 -24.27 1.85 -25.26
N ASN A 340 -25.58 1.71 -25.11
CA ASN A 340 -26.25 0.40 -25.05
C ASN A 340 -25.57 -0.57 -24.05
N ASN A 341 -25.19 -0.09 -22.86
CA ASN A 341 -24.48 -0.83 -21.82
C ASN A 341 -23.09 -1.38 -22.27
N LYS A 342 -22.46 -0.75 -23.23
CA LYS A 342 -21.07 -1.09 -23.64
C LYS A 342 -20.20 0.14 -23.59
N ILE A 343 -18.93 -0.03 -23.23
CA ILE A 343 -17.94 1.04 -23.35
C ILE A 343 -17.57 1.19 -24.82
N VAL A 344 -17.75 2.40 -25.34
CA VAL A 344 -17.55 2.74 -26.75
C VAL A 344 -16.37 3.70 -26.96
N GLY A 345 -15.76 4.21 -25.89
CA GLY A 345 -14.63 5.13 -25.95
C GLY A 345 -14.36 5.81 -24.63
N PHE A 346 -13.63 6.91 -24.72
CA PHE A 346 -13.19 7.69 -23.56
C PHE A 346 -13.53 9.17 -23.76
N GLU A 347 -13.94 9.82 -22.68
CA GLU A 347 -13.99 11.29 -22.59
C GLU A 347 -12.74 11.76 -21.87
N GLY A 348 -11.91 12.58 -22.52
CA GLY A 348 -10.67 13.12 -21.96
C GLY A 348 -10.95 14.21 -20.93
N GLY A 349 -10.52 13.98 -19.69
CA GLY A 349 -10.50 14.93 -18.58
C GLY A 349 -9.11 15.53 -18.36
N ASN A 350 -8.67 15.57 -17.12
CA ASN A 350 -7.40 16.16 -16.71
C ASN A 350 -6.24 15.13 -16.70
N TRP A 351 -6.09 14.42 -17.82
CA TRP A 351 -5.12 13.33 -17.96
C TRP A 351 -3.66 13.79 -17.85
N GLU A 352 -3.40 15.08 -18.07
CA GLU A 352 -2.09 15.69 -17.92
C GLU A 352 -1.53 15.54 -16.52
N ILE A 353 -2.40 15.52 -15.49
CA ILE A 353 -1.99 15.28 -14.11
C ILE A 353 -1.45 13.86 -13.92
N LEU A 354 -2.16 12.86 -14.46
CA LEU A 354 -1.68 11.47 -14.41
C LEU A 354 -0.36 11.34 -15.20
N SER A 355 -0.25 11.97 -16.37
CA SER A 355 0.98 12.00 -17.15
C SER A 355 2.12 12.65 -16.37
N ALA A 356 1.87 13.76 -15.68
CA ALA A 356 2.87 14.44 -14.85
C ALA A 356 3.32 13.54 -13.67
N ILE A 357 2.38 12.84 -13.01
CA ILE A 357 2.70 11.88 -11.94
C ILE A 357 3.58 10.74 -12.48
N LEU A 358 3.21 10.15 -13.62
CA LEU A 358 3.97 9.05 -14.24
C LEU A 358 5.36 9.47 -14.72
N SER A 359 5.50 10.74 -15.09
CA SER A 359 6.77 11.34 -15.51
C SER A 359 7.62 11.86 -14.35
N TRP A 360 7.05 11.94 -13.15
CA TRP A 360 7.77 12.43 -11.99
C TRP A 360 9.00 11.57 -11.71
N ASN A 361 10.13 12.24 -11.45
CA ASN A 361 11.38 11.58 -11.18
C ASN A 361 12.05 12.17 -9.93
N ARG A 362 12.35 11.33 -8.99
CA ARG A 362 13.03 11.67 -7.74
C ARG A 362 14.40 12.31 -7.97
N ALA A 363 15.11 11.91 -9.01
CA ALA A 363 16.43 12.46 -9.33
C ALA A 363 16.37 13.92 -9.83
N THR A 364 15.25 14.35 -10.39
CA THR A 364 15.05 15.70 -10.93
C THR A 364 14.17 16.58 -10.06
N ALA A 365 13.35 16.00 -9.18
CA ALA A 365 12.50 16.75 -8.26
C ALA A 365 13.33 17.59 -7.29
N HIS A 366 13.05 18.89 -7.20
CA HIS A 366 13.91 19.90 -6.56
C HIS A 366 14.39 19.54 -5.14
N LYS A 367 13.48 19.09 -4.25
CA LYS A 367 13.86 18.67 -2.89
C LYS A 367 14.54 17.30 -2.88
N CYS A 368 14.04 16.35 -3.68
CA CYS A 368 14.50 14.97 -3.67
C CYS A 368 15.89 14.83 -4.30
N SER A 369 16.21 15.60 -5.35
CA SER A 369 17.50 15.54 -6.04
C SER A 369 18.68 15.91 -5.14
N LYS A 370 18.44 16.71 -4.09
CA LYS A 370 19.45 17.15 -3.10
C LYS A 370 19.38 16.34 -1.81
N CYS A 371 18.48 15.38 -1.71
CA CYS A 371 18.27 14.62 -0.47
C CYS A 371 19.28 13.48 -0.38
N GLU A 372 19.98 13.38 0.75
CA GLU A 372 21.01 12.37 1.01
C GLU A 372 20.46 10.93 0.96
N VAL A 373 19.17 10.73 1.30
CA VAL A 373 18.52 9.42 1.25
C VAL A 373 17.75 9.18 -0.07
N ASN A 374 17.93 10.03 -1.06
CA ASN A 374 17.19 9.97 -2.32
C ASN A 374 17.19 8.57 -2.94
N LYS A 375 18.35 7.90 -3.00
CA LYS A 375 18.51 6.57 -3.60
C LYS A 375 17.64 5.49 -2.92
N TRP A 376 17.34 5.66 -1.64
CA TRP A 376 16.72 4.64 -0.80
C TRP A 376 15.32 4.99 -0.32
N CYS A 377 14.87 6.22 -0.57
CA CYS A 377 13.53 6.66 -0.21
C CYS A 377 12.49 6.03 -1.14
N MET A 378 11.37 5.59 -0.60
CA MET A 378 10.24 5.04 -1.39
C MET A 378 9.55 6.10 -2.26
N GLY A 379 9.89 7.38 -2.09
CA GLY A 379 9.24 8.50 -2.79
C GLY A 379 7.92 8.92 -2.15
N PRO A 380 7.23 9.88 -2.78
CA PRO A 380 6.01 10.47 -2.24
C PRO A 380 4.79 9.55 -2.38
N CYS A 381 3.77 9.84 -1.58
CA CYS A 381 2.39 9.51 -1.88
C CYS A 381 1.69 10.79 -2.35
N PHE A 382 1.35 10.88 -3.61
CA PHE A 382 0.80 12.09 -4.21
C PHE A 382 -0.55 12.51 -3.61
N GLY A 383 -1.42 11.53 -3.28
CA GLY A 383 -2.66 11.81 -2.57
C GLY A 383 -2.42 12.37 -1.17
N SER A 384 -1.49 11.77 -0.42
CA SER A 384 -1.13 12.26 0.92
C SER A 384 -0.48 13.66 0.88
N ASN A 385 0.32 13.94 -0.15
CA ASN A 385 0.86 15.26 -0.37
C ASN A 385 -0.26 16.29 -0.53
N PHE A 386 -1.21 15.99 -1.44
CA PHE A 386 -2.34 16.89 -1.69
C PHE A 386 -3.18 17.14 -0.44
N GLU A 387 -3.51 16.09 0.30
CA GLU A 387 -4.28 16.19 1.55
C GLU A 387 -3.60 17.06 2.61
N SER A 388 -2.26 17.05 2.66
CA SER A 388 -1.48 17.78 3.68
C SER A 388 -1.05 19.19 3.22
N THR A 389 -0.89 19.42 1.91
CA THR A 389 -0.26 20.65 1.40
C THR A 389 -1.08 21.38 0.33
N ASN A 390 -2.20 20.79 -0.12
CA ASN A 390 -2.95 21.17 -1.32
C ASN A 390 -2.13 21.11 -2.63
N GLU A 391 -0.97 20.43 -2.61
CA GLU A 391 -0.06 20.31 -3.75
C GLU A 391 0.36 18.86 -3.95
N ILE A 392 0.19 18.33 -5.16
CA ILE A 392 0.45 16.91 -5.45
C ILE A 392 1.95 16.57 -5.32
N PHE A 393 2.83 17.48 -5.73
CA PHE A 393 4.27 17.23 -5.83
C PHE A 393 5.07 17.74 -4.63
N ILE A 394 4.42 18.28 -3.61
CA ILE A 394 5.06 18.80 -2.38
C ILE A 394 4.82 17.81 -1.23
N THR A 395 5.84 17.06 -0.88
CA THR A 395 5.79 16.17 0.29
C THR A 395 5.93 16.99 1.58
N PRO A 396 5.08 16.77 2.60
CA PRO A 396 5.23 17.40 3.92
C PRO A 396 6.63 17.17 4.49
N GLN A 397 7.20 18.18 5.14
CA GLN A 397 8.54 18.09 5.71
C GLN A 397 8.63 17.02 6.80
N SER A 398 7.60 16.85 7.60
CA SER A 398 7.47 15.81 8.64
C SER A 398 7.59 14.39 8.05
N VAL A 399 6.94 14.13 6.92
CA VAL A 399 7.03 12.85 6.18
C VAL A 399 8.43 12.65 5.61
N CYS A 400 9.02 13.71 5.03
CA CYS A 400 10.41 13.65 4.57
C CYS A 400 11.37 13.33 5.73
N ASN A 401 11.19 13.97 6.89
CA ASN A 401 11.98 13.72 8.08
C ASN A 401 11.84 12.27 8.57
N LEU A 402 10.61 11.76 8.64
CA LEU A 402 10.34 10.37 9.03
C LEU A 402 11.15 9.38 8.19
N PHE A 403 11.06 9.48 6.86
CA PHE A 403 11.78 8.54 5.98
C PHE A 403 13.28 8.74 5.97
N ARG A 404 13.75 9.98 6.04
CA ARG A 404 15.19 10.27 6.15
C ARG A 404 15.78 9.64 7.41
N VAL A 405 15.17 9.92 8.55
CA VAL A 405 15.62 9.42 9.85
C VAL A 405 15.55 7.91 9.93
N LYS A 406 14.45 7.31 9.43
CA LYS A 406 14.30 5.84 9.31
C LYS A 406 15.48 5.22 8.56
N ILE A 407 15.77 5.70 7.36
CA ILE A 407 16.82 5.13 6.50
C ILE A 407 18.19 5.27 7.15
N MET A 408 18.49 6.46 7.68
CA MET A 408 19.76 6.71 8.37
C MET A 408 19.93 5.80 9.59
N PHE A 409 18.87 5.67 10.40
CA PHE A 409 18.85 4.78 11.56
C PHE A 409 19.11 3.33 11.16
N LEU A 410 18.39 2.81 10.18
CA LEU A 410 18.54 1.42 9.73
C LEU A 410 19.98 1.14 9.24
N VAL A 411 20.55 2.02 8.44
CA VAL A 411 21.92 1.84 7.94
C VAL A 411 22.94 1.81 9.08
N MET A 412 22.83 2.74 10.02
CA MET A 412 23.76 2.80 11.17
C MET A 412 23.55 1.59 12.11
N LYS A 413 22.30 1.22 12.40
CA LYS A 413 22.00 0.05 13.23
C LYS A 413 22.56 -1.24 12.62
N TYR A 414 22.40 -1.45 11.32
CA TYR A 414 22.95 -2.64 10.66
C TYR A 414 24.49 -2.66 10.62
N TYR A 415 25.10 -1.49 10.52
CA TYR A 415 26.55 -1.39 10.67
C TYR A 415 27.01 -1.79 12.07
N ASP A 416 26.37 -1.24 13.11
CA ASP A 416 26.69 -1.52 14.51
C ASP A 416 26.47 -3.00 14.88
N MET A 417 25.47 -3.64 14.26
CA MET A 417 25.22 -5.09 14.38
C MET A 417 26.28 -5.95 13.65
N GLY A 418 27.17 -5.34 12.87
CA GLY A 418 28.21 -6.04 12.09
C GLY A 418 27.63 -6.82 10.90
N LEU A 419 26.57 -6.29 10.25
CA LEU A 419 25.95 -6.93 9.08
C LEU A 419 26.64 -6.58 7.75
N PHE A 420 27.42 -5.51 7.68
CA PHE A 420 28.04 -5.04 6.46
C PHE A 420 28.94 -6.06 5.74
N PRO A 421 29.76 -6.88 6.40
CA PRO A 421 30.50 -7.94 5.73
C PRO A 421 29.64 -8.98 5.03
N TYR A 422 28.38 -9.17 5.48
CA TYR A 422 27.43 -10.04 4.84
C TYR A 422 26.73 -9.32 3.68
N PHE A 423 26.44 -8.04 3.81
CA PHE A 423 25.91 -7.23 2.71
C PHE A 423 26.91 -7.18 1.53
N GLU A 424 28.21 -7.12 1.79
CA GLU A 424 29.24 -7.18 0.75
C GLU A 424 29.15 -8.45 -0.10
N LYS A 425 28.81 -9.59 0.50
CA LYS A 425 28.66 -10.87 -0.21
C LYS A 425 27.31 -11.00 -0.94
N LEU A 426 26.29 -10.26 -0.49
CA LEU A 426 24.91 -10.40 -0.97
C LEU A 426 24.53 -9.36 -2.02
N LEU A 427 25.21 -8.21 -2.04
CA LEU A 427 24.96 -7.11 -2.93
C LEU A 427 25.88 -7.10 -4.13
N SER A 428 25.46 -6.43 -5.22
CA SER A 428 26.40 -6.07 -6.26
C SER A 428 27.48 -5.13 -5.71
N GLU A 429 28.67 -5.19 -6.30
CA GLU A 429 29.79 -4.32 -5.90
C GLU A 429 29.41 -2.82 -5.90
N LYS A 430 28.61 -2.41 -6.90
CA LYS A 430 28.08 -1.05 -7.00
C LYS A 430 27.20 -0.69 -5.80
N HIS A 431 26.23 -1.54 -5.48
CA HIS A 431 25.28 -1.28 -4.38
C HIS A 431 26.00 -1.27 -3.03
N TYR A 432 26.93 -2.19 -2.82
CA TYR A 432 27.71 -2.20 -1.58
C TYR A 432 28.58 -0.96 -1.41
N LYS A 433 29.26 -0.52 -2.48
CA LYS A 433 30.06 0.73 -2.46
C LYS A 433 29.19 1.95 -2.17
N ASP A 434 28.01 2.04 -2.77
CA ASP A 434 27.05 3.12 -2.51
C ASP A 434 26.58 3.11 -1.04
N LEU A 435 26.29 1.94 -0.48
CA LEU A 435 25.88 1.78 0.92
C LEU A 435 27.01 2.18 1.88
N LEU A 436 28.21 1.69 1.64
CA LEU A 436 29.38 1.99 2.48
C LEU A 436 29.74 3.49 2.43
N LYS A 437 29.69 4.08 1.23
CA LYS A 437 29.89 5.53 1.08
C LYS A 437 28.85 6.30 1.88
N PHE A 438 27.57 5.96 1.75
CA PHE A 438 26.50 6.64 2.49
C PHE A 438 26.69 6.54 4.01
N LYS A 439 27.04 5.37 4.52
CA LYS A 439 27.37 5.16 5.93
C LYS A 439 28.52 6.05 6.38
N ASN A 440 29.61 6.12 5.60
CA ASN A 440 30.77 6.97 5.93
C ASN A 440 30.42 8.47 5.88
N ASP A 441 29.63 8.90 4.89
CA ASP A 441 29.14 10.28 4.78
C ASP A 441 28.24 10.64 6.01
N LEU A 442 27.44 9.69 6.51
CA LEU A 442 26.64 9.89 7.73
C LEU A 442 27.53 10.04 8.97
N GLU A 443 28.55 9.20 9.15
CA GLU A 443 29.48 9.32 10.29
C GLU A 443 30.18 10.67 10.31
N ALA A 444 30.73 11.06 9.17
CA ALA A 444 31.43 12.37 9.05
C ALA A 444 30.47 13.54 9.37
N LYS A 445 29.20 13.45 8.95
CA LYS A 445 28.22 14.49 9.21
C LYS A 445 27.78 14.52 10.69
N PHE A 446 27.65 13.36 11.35
CA PHE A 446 27.28 13.29 12.77
C PHE A 446 28.40 13.75 13.70
N GLU A 447 29.65 13.72 13.26
CA GLU A 447 30.77 14.27 14.03
C GLU A 447 30.80 15.80 13.94
N GLN A 448 30.29 16.41 12.86
CA GLN A 448 30.38 17.83 12.57
C GLN A 448 29.17 18.66 12.98
N ASP A 449 27.97 18.09 12.91
CA ASP A 449 26.71 18.80 13.12
C ASP A 449 26.01 18.32 14.39
N GLY A 450 26.04 19.11 15.46
CA GLY A 450 25.15 18.93 16.63
C GLY A 450 23.66 19.22 16.30
N THR A 451 23.14 18.57 15.25
CA THR A 451 21.73 18.70 14.87
C THR A 451 20.86 17.72 15.69
N ILE A 452 19.59 18.04 15.88
CA ILE A 452 18.60 17.17 16.54
C ILE A 452 18.63 15.75 15.95
N LEU A 453 18.94 15.61 14.67
CA LEU A 453 19.04 14.33 13.99
C LEU A 453 20.31 13.57 14.39
N SER A 454 21.48 14.25 14.48
CA SER A 454 22.73 13.66 14.95
C SER A 454 22.64 13.24 16.41
N ASP A 455 21.99 14.05 17.26
CA ASP A 455 21.79 13.74 18.67
C ASP A 455 20.92 12.50 18.87
N ARG A 456 19.89 12.30 18.05
CA ARG A 456 19.02 11.11 18.11
C ARG A 456 19.72 9.85 17.66
N ILE A 457 20.46 9.89 16.57
CA ILE A 457 21.23 8.73 16.09
C ILE A 457 22.38 8.45 17.06
N ASN A 458 23.02 9.49 17.61
CA ASN A 458 24.05 9.32 18.64
C ASN A 458 23.47 8.82 19.97
N ALA A 459 22.26 9.19 20.36
CA ALA A 459 21.57 8.64 21.52
C ALA A 459 21.27 7.15 21.31
N ALA A 460 20.81 6.74 20.13
CA ALA A 460 20.63 5.35 19.76
C ALA A 460 21.94 4.55 19.73
N LYS A 461 23.07 5.19 19.36
CA LYS A 461 24.41 4.59 19.46
C LYS A 461 24.92 4.43 20.90
N ARG A 462 24.55 5.35 21.81
CA ARG A 462 25.06 5.38 23.20
C ARG A 462 24.35 4.37 24.10
N ASP A 463 23.16 3.94 23.73
CA ASP A 463 22.44 2.86 24.45
C ASP A 463 23.05 1.48 24.11
N LYS A 464 24.32 1.34 24.51
CA LYS A 464 25.06 0.08 24.41
C LYS A 464 24.54 -0.90 25.45
N ARG A 465 23.37 -1.43 25.25
CA ARG A 465 23.02 -2.69 25.89
C ARG A 465 23.80 -3.79 25.18
N PRO A 466 24.48 -4.67 25.92
CA PRO A 466 25.16 -5.80 25.30
C PRO A 466 24.13 -6.65 24.58
N ILE A 467 24.36 -6.84 23.29
CA ILE A 467 23.66 -7.79 22.44
C ILE A 467 24.13 -9.20 22.75
#